data_1c4d8ca0ed488287c5f66a6fb9a80861
#
_entry.id   1c4d8ca0ed488287c5f66a6fb9a80861
#
_cell.length_a   1.000
_cell.length_b   1.000
_cell.length_c   1.000
_cell.angle_alpha   90.00
_cell.angle_beta   90.00
_cell.angle_gamma   90.00
#
_symmetry.space_group_name_H-M   'P 1'
#
loop_
_entity.id
_entity.type
_entity.pdbx_description
1 polymer ?
#
loop_
_entity_poly.entity_id
_entity_poly.type
_entity_poly.pdbx_seq_one_letter_code
_entity_poly.pdbx_strand_id
1 'polypeptide(L)'
;MADELRIAERPELRRPVLVTAFRGWNDGGQGASLAAGFLAKAWGASKFADIDPEEFYDFQVSRPHVSLVEGVTRKLEWPENAFYHAHIPEIERDAVLLLGIEPNTRWRRFTSLIVELSVDLQIDLVVSLGSLLADVPHTRPSPVTGSATEQRLIEEYGLQGSRYEGPTGIVGVLHDACRNAGLASVSLWAAVPHYVSLAPSPRAALALCQRLAGLLGTHLEADELEQAVDSYSEQVTEAVAADPDTQAYVEQLEQRADELGPQFDVPSGDTIAAELTRYLREREEEGDGHPEGP
;
A
#
# COMPACT_ATOMS: atom_id res chain seq x y z
N MET A 1 7.70 26.98 -8.56
CA MET A 1 7.56 25.62 -8.04
C MET A 1 8.86 25.26 -7.37
N ALA A 2 8.81 24.45 -6.36
CA ALA A 2 10.00 24.07 -5.61
C ALA A 2 10.92 23.20 -6.47
N ASP A 3 12.24 23.36 -6.33
CA ASP A 3 13.23 22.58 -7.07
C ASP A 3 13.11 21.06 -6.81
N GLU A 4 12.42 20.67 -5.71
CA GLU A 4 12.20 19.29 -5.30
C GLU A 4 11.14 18.53 -6.13
N LEU A 5 10.21 19.23 -6.80
CA LEU A 5 9.18 18.63 -7.67
C LEU A 5 9.51 18.96 -9.14
N ARG A 6 9.87 17.94 -9.89
CA ARG A 6 10.22 18.06 -11.31
C ARG A 6 9.00 17.68 -12.14
N ILE A 7 8.50 18.60 -12.94
CA ILE A 7 7.37 18.40 -13.85
C ILE A 7 7.89 18.49 -15.27
N ALA A 8 7.91 17.35 -15.98
CA ALA A 8 8.34 17.27 -17.38
C ALA A 8 7.24 17.76 -18.33
N GLU A 9 5.99 17.43 -18.01
CA GLU A 9 4.81 17.77 -18.80
C GLU A 9 3.62 18.01 -17.87
N ARG A 10 2.68 18.88 -18.25
CA ARG A 10 1.41 19.06 -17.54
C ARG A 10 0.29 18.39 -18.32
N PRO A 11 -0.24 17.26 -17.82
CA PRO A 11 -1.35 16.60 -18.49
C PRO A 11 -2.65 17.41 -18.34
N GLU A 12 -3.47 17.40 -19.39
CA GLU A 12 -4.86 17.84 -19.31
C GLU A 12 -5.70 16.67 -18.79
N LEU A 13 -6.35 16.85 -17.64
CA LEU A 13 -7.04 15.79 -16.93
C LEU A 13 -8.52 16.11 -16.73
N ARG A 14 -9.34 15.05 -16.77
CA ARG A 14 -10.80 15.12 -16.56
C ARG A 14 -11.13 14.51 -15.21
N ARG A 15 -11.63 15.33 -14.26
CA ARG A 15 -12.06 14.88 -12.93
C ARG A 15 -11.07 13.89 -12.30
N PRO A 16 -9.78 14.25 -12.18
CA PRO A 16 -8.74 13.29 -11.85
C PRO A 16 -8.85 12.76 -10.42
N VAL A 17 -8.47 11.48 -10.25
CA VAL A 17 -8.23 10.85 -8.95
C VAL A 17 -6.74 10.62 -8.79
N LEU A 18 -6.19 10.92 -7.60
CA LEU A 18 -4.81 10.54 -7.27
C LEU A 18 -4.83 9.20 -6.50
N VAL A 19 -4.17 8.19 -7.06
CA VAL A 19 -3.93 6.90 -6.40
C VAL A 19 -2.47 6.85 -5.96
N THR A 20 -2.20 6.60 -4.68
CA THR A 20 -0.84 6.55 -4.15
C THR A 20 -0.51 5.18 -3.57
N ALA A 21 0.71 4.72 -3.78
CA ALA A 21 1.27 3.56 -3.10
C ALA A 21 2.77 3.79 -2.80
N PHE A 22 3.18 3.48 -1.58
CA PHE A 22 4.55 3.68 -1.12
C PHE A 22 5.12 2.37 -0.60
N ARG A 23 6.20 1.88 -1.21
CA ARG A 23 6.99 0.79 -0.65
C ARG A 23 7.55 1.21 0.70
N GLY A 24 7.56 0.31 1.66
CA GLY A 24 8.02 0.57 3.02
C GLY A 24 7.06 0.04 4.07
N TRP A 25 6.91 0.74 5.17
CA TRP A 25 6.12 0.30 6.33
C TRP A 25 4.62 0.08 6.02
N ASN A 26 4.07 0.83 5.07
CA ASN A 26 2.66 0.74 4.66
C ASN A 26 2.40 -0.33 3.57
N ASP A 27 3.38 -1.19 3.24
CA ASP A 27 3.31 -2.09 2.10
C ASP A 27 3.69 -3.54 2.47
N GLY A 28 2.96 -4.11 3.42
CA GLY A 28 3.12 -5.50 3.84
C GLY A 28 2.98 -6.47 2.67
N GLY A 29 3.97 -7.36 2.48
CA GLY A 29 4.01 -8.26 1.32
C GLY A 29 3.99 -7.55 -0.03
N GLN A 30 4.35 -6.28 -0.11
CA GLN A 30 4.38 -5.47 -1.34
C GLN A 30 3.05 -5.47 -2.12
N GLY A 31 1.92 -5.64 -1.42
CA GLY A 31 0.60 -5.74 -2.05
C GLY A 31 0.15 -4.43 -2.67
N ALA A 32 0.37 -3.30 -1.99
CA ALA A 32 -0.05 -1.98 -2.46
C ALA A 32 0.80 -1.50 -3.64
N SER A 33 2.13 -1.67 -3.59
CA SER A 33 3.01 -1.28 -4.69
C SER A 33 2.79 -2.16 -5.93
N LEU A 34 2.51 -3.46 -5.76
CA LEU A 34 2.13 -4.33 -6.87
C LEU A 34 0.80 -3.90 -7.51
N ALA A 35 -0.21 -3.57 -6.68
CA ALA A 35 -1.50 -3.07 -7.17
C ALA A 35 -1.33 -1.80 -8.01
N ALA A 36 -0.62 -0.79 -7.48
CA ALA A 36 -0.39 0.46 -8.19
C ALA A 36 0.42 0.28 -9.49
N GLY A 37 1.43 -0.59 -9.47
CA GLY A 37 2.20 -0.94 -10.67
C GLY A 37 1.34 -1.64 -11.73
N PHE A 38 0.46 -2.56 -11.32
CA PHE A 38 -0.48 -3.22 -12.21
C PHE A 38 -1.46 -2.21 -12.84
N LEU A 39 -2.05 -1.31 -12.04
CA LEU A 39 -2.93 -0.26 -12.52
C LEU A 39 -2.24 0.66 -13.52
N ALA A 40 -1.00 1.05 -13.25
CA ALA A 40 -0.21 1.87 -14.17
C ALA A 40 -0.01 1.17 -15.53
N LYS A 41 0.26 -0.15 -15.51
CA LYS A 41 0.40 -0.96 -16.72
C LYS A 41 -0.94 -1.11 -17.44
N ALA A 42 -1.99 -1.50 -16.73
CA ALA A 42 -3.30 -1.77 -17.28
C ALA A 42 -3.96 -0.54 -17.92
N TRP A 43 -3.75 0.63 -17.35
CA TRP A 43 -4.26 1.90 -17.89
C TRP A 43 -3.29 2.60 -18.85
N GLY A 44 -2.13 2.01 -19.16
CA GLY A 44 -1.14 2.58 -20.07
C GLY A 44 -0.59 3.93 -19.58
N ALA A 45 -0.33 4.03 -18.29
CA ALA A 45 0.06 5.28 -17.64
C ALA A 45 1.43 5.80 -18.11
N SER A 46 1.52 7.12 -18.31
CA SER A 46 2.73 7.82 -18.74
C SER A 46 3.27 8.71 -17.62
N LYS A 47 4.58 8.64 -17.36
CA LYS A 47 5.24 9.48 -16.36
C LYS A 47 5.25 10.93 -16.80
N PHE A 48 4.90 11.87 -15.89
CA PHE A 48 4.92 13.30 -16.17
C PHE A 48 5.64 14.14 -15.12
N ALA A 49 5.84 13.61 -13.90
CA ALA A 49 6.55 14.31 -12.83
C ALA A 49 7.24 13.33 -11.89
N ASP A 50 8.17 13.83 -11.11
CA ASP A 50 8.79 13.09 -9.99
C ASP A 50 9.23 14.04 -8.86
N ILE A 51 9.39 13.47 -7.65
CA ILE A 51 9.99 14.16 -6.51
C ILE A 51 11.48 13.80 -6.47
N ASP A 52 12.35 14.81 -6.39
CA ASP A 52 13.80 14.63 -6.25
C ASP A 52 14.09 13.86 -4.95
N PRO A 53 14.76 12.71 -5.00
CA PRO A 53 15.04 11.91 -3.82
C PRO A 53 16.08 12.54 -2.88
N GLU A 54 16.92 13.45 -3.32
CA GLU A 54 18.10 13.95 -2.59
C GLU A 54 17.76 14.54 -1.23
N GLU A 55 16.60 15.18 -1.10
CA GLU A 55 16.18 15.85 0.13
C GLU A 55 15.35 14.95 1.09
N PHE A 56 14.93 13.78 0.63
CA PHE A 56 13.94 12.95 1.32
C PHE A 56 14.45 11.58 1.77
N TYR A 57 15.59 11.14 1.24
CA TYR A 57 16.14 9.81 1.52
C TYR A 57 17.53 9.87 2.16
N ASP A 58 17.71 9.03 3.15
CA ASP A 58 19.04 8.62 3.59
C ASP A 58 19.49 7.44 2.72
N PHE A 59 20.42 7.67 1.82
CA PHE A 59 20.91 6.64 0.90
C PHE A 59 21.73 5.55 1.58
N GLN A 60 22.01 5.63 2.87
CA GLN A 60 22.52 4.51 3.65
C GLN A 60 21.41 3.52 4.04
N VAL A 61 20.18 4.01 4.17
CA VAL A 61 18.96 3.24 4.47
C VAL A 61 18.26 2.81 3.17
N SER A 62 17.95 3.76 2.31
CA SER A 62 17.29 3.54 1.01
C SER A 62 18.32 3.60 -0.12
N ARG A 63 19.14 2.54 -0.24
CA ARG A 63 20.25 2.50 -1.18
C ARG A 63 19.80 2.50 -2.63
N PRO A 64 20.48 3.27 -3.53
CA PRO A 64 20.30 3.11 -4.97
C PRO A 64 20.70 1.69 -5.39
N HIS A 65 20.01 1.14 -6.36
CA HIS A 65 20.31 -0.15 -6.96
C HIS A 65 21.22 0.00 -8.18
N VAL A 66 22.15 -0.92 -8.34
CA VAL A 66 22.93 -1.03 -9.56
C VAL A 66 22.48 -2.25 -10.36
N SER A 67 22.12 -2.03 -11.61
CA SER A 67 21.80 -3.09 -12.58
C SER A 67 22.83 -3.12 -13.72
N LEU A 68 22.99 -4.28 -14.37
CA LEU A 68 23.82 -4.41 -15.56
C LEU A 68 22.93 -4.37 -16.80
N VAL A 69 23.17 -3.38 -17.66
CA VAL A 69 22.53 -3.29 -18.97
C VAL A 69 23.44 -4.00 -19.96
N GLU A 70 22.87 -4.94 -20.73
CA GLU A 70 23.59 -5.78 -21.71
C GLU A 70 24.82 -6.50 -21.15
N GLY A 71 24.82 -6.78 -19.84
CA GLY A 71 25.89 -7.50 -19.17
C GLY A 71 27.19 -6.72 -18.93
N VAL A 72 27.28 -5.46 -19.34
CA VAL A 72 28.53 -4.64 -19.29
C VAL A 72 28.31 -3.29 -18.61
N THR A 73 27.28 -2.54 -19.01
CA THR A 73 27.07 -1.17 -18.53
C THR A 73 26.31 -1.15 -17.22
N ARG A 74 26.87 -0.48 -16.20
CA ARG A 74 26.20 -0.28 -14.91
C ARG A 74 25.21 0.88 -14.99
N LYS A 75 23.94 0.64 -14.66
CA LYS A 75 22.91 1.64 -14.48
C LYS A 75 22.59 1.77 -12.99
N LEU A 76 22.60 2.98 -12.44
CA LEU A 76 22.13 3.29 -11.10
C LEU A 76 20.65 3.68 -11.14
N GLU A 77 19.87 3.07 -10.27
CA GLU A 77 18.47 3.36 -10.06
C GLU A 77 18.30 3.90 -8.64
N TRP A 78 17.92 5.16 -8.55
CA TRP A 78 17.71 5.87 -7.28
C TRP A 78 16.32 5.58 -6.73
N PRO A 79 16.11 5.74 -5.40
CA PRO A 79 14.76 5.79 -4.84
C PRO A 79 13.94 6.83 -5.61
N GLU A 80 12.76 6.46 -6.08
CA GLU A 80 11.94 7.32 -6.92
C GLU A 80 10.53 7.43 -6.36
N ASN A 81 9.95 8.64 -6.45
CA ASN A 81 8.53 8.91 -6.28
C ASN A 81 8.05 9.59 -7.56
N ALA A 82 7.48 8.80 -8.45
CA ALA A 82 7.08 9.23 -9.78
C ALA A 82 5.56 9.34 -9.92
N PHE A 83 5.13 10.40 -10.59
CA PHE A 83 3.73 10.62 -10.95
C PHE A 83 3.50 10.22 -12.41
N TYR A 84 2.47 9.43 -12.59
CA TYR A 84 2.00 8.98 -13.89
C TYR A 84 0.57 9.46 -14.09
N HIS A 85 0.16 9.69 -15.31
CA HIS A 85 -1.24 9.96 -15.65
C HIS A 85 -1.76 8.93 -16.63
N ALA A 86 -3.04 8.62 -16.53
CA ALA A 86 -3.74 7.69 -17.42
C ALA A 86 -5.21 8.06 -17.55
N HIS A 87 -5.81 7.66 -18.65
CA HIS A 87 -7.27 7.58 -18.76
C HIS A 87 -7.78 6.30 -18.11
N ILE A 88 -8.83 6.40 -17.28
CA ILE A 88 -9.49 5.22 -16.72
C ILE A 88 -10.53 4.73 -17.75
N PRO A 89 -10.41 3.48 -18.25
CA PRO A 89 -11.37 2.95 -19.20
C PRO A 89 -12.81 3.00 -18.69
N GLU A 90 -13.77 3.12 -19.61
CA GLU A 90 -15.22 3.07 -19.38
C GLU A 90 -15.84 4.21 -18.57
N ILE A 91 -15.04 5.10 -17.98
CA ILE A 91 -15.53 6.26 -17.25
C ILE A 91 -14.86 7.56 -17.72
N GLU A 92 -15.57 8.68 -17.60
CA GLU A 92 -15.01 10.01 -17.92
C GLU A 92 -14.22 10.58 -16.75
N ARG A 93 -13.17 9.85 -16.37
CA ARG A 93 -12.27 10.23 -15.29
C ARG A 93 -10.85 9.79 -15.63
N ASP A 94 -9.88 10.58 -15.23
CA ASP A 94 -8.47 10.27 -15.41
C ASP A 94 -7.84 9.95 -14.06
N ALA A 95 -6.78 9.14 -14.08
CA ALA A 95 -5.98 8.81 -12.91
C ALA A 95 -4.65 9.55 -12.94
N VAL A 96 -4.23 10.02 -11.78
CA VAL A 96 -2.83 10.28 -11.45
C VAL A 96 -2.39 9.17 -10.51
N LEU A 97 -1.28 8.52 -10.82
CA LEU A 97 -0.72 7.44 -10.03
C LEU A 97 0.62 7.91 -9.44
N LEU A 98 0.76 7.94 -8.12
CA LEU A 98 2.02 8.18 -7.45
C LEU A 98 2.56 6.85 -6.94
N LEU A 99 3.59 6.36 -7.61
CA LEU A 99 4.32 5.16 -7.24
C LEU A 99 5.65 5.56 -6.61
N GLY A 100 5.88 5.10 -5.38
CA GLY A 100 7.08 5.56 -4.70
C GLY A 100 7.55 4.68 -3.56
N ILE A 101 8.42 5.27 -2.77
CA ILE A 101 9.00 4.69 -1.56
C ILE A 101 8.71 5.66 -0.42
N GLU A 102 8.40 5.14 0.77
CA GLU A 102 8.24 5.97 1.95
C GLU A 102 9.53 6.76 2.24
N PRO A 103 9.46 8.10 2.35
CA PRO A 103 10.66 8.90 2.58
C PRO A 103 11.23 8.70 3.99
N ASN A 104 12.55 8.82 4.15
CA ASN A 104 13.20 8.69 5.45
C ASN A 104 13.09 9.97 6.28
N THR A 105 12.98 11.13 5.62
CA THR A 105 13.02 12.45 6.27
C THR A 105 12.03 13.43 5.66
N ARG A 106 11.84 14.61 6.30
CA ARG A 106 11.09 15.77 5.79
C ARG A 106 9.66 15.45 5.33
N TRP A 107 8.98 14.58 6.02
CA TRP A 107 7.64 14.07 5.65
C TRP A 107 6.60 15.18 5.42
N ARG A 108 6.62 16.25 6.22
CA ARG A 108 5.71 17.39 6.04
C ARG A 108 5.96 18.09 4.70
N ARG A 109 7.24 18.27 4.32
CA ARG A 109 7.58 18.88 3.03
C ARG A 109 7.22 17.96 1.88
N PHE A 110 7.52 16.66 2.02
CA PHE A 110 7.17 15.63 1.03
C PHE A 110 5.66 15.62 0.74
N THR A 111 4.82 15.56 1.78
CA THR A 111 3.37 15.56 1.61
C THR A 111 2.82 16.90 1.11
N SER A 112 3.46 18.04 1.46
CA SER A 112 3.06 19.33 0.90
C SER A 112 3.28 19.41 -0.62
N LEU A 113 4.35 18.81 -1.16
CA LEU A 113 4.55 18.73 -2.61
C LEU A 113 3.45 17.93 -3.31
N ILE A 114 3.02 16.82 -2.72
CA ILE A 114 1.93 16.01 -3.25
C ILE A 114 0.62 16.80 -3.22
N VAL A 115 0.33 17.47 -2.12
CA VAL A 115 -0.88 18.30 -1.96
C VAL A 115 -0.86 19.48 -2.91
N GLU A 116 0.26 20.21 -3.02
CA GLU A 116 0.43 21.33 -3.95
C GLU A 116 0.15 20.91 -5.41
N LEU A 117 0.72 19.75 -5.83
CA LEU A 117 0.47 19.19 -7.16
C LEU A 117 -0.99 18.74 -7.31
N SER A 118 -1.59 18.14 -6.27
CA SER A 118 -2.99 17.71 -6.29
C SER A 118 -3.96 18.88 -6.48
N VAL A 119 -3.72 19.99 -5.79
CA VAL A 119 -4.51 21.23 -5.96
C VAL A 119 -4.32 21.82 -7.35
N ASP A 120 -3.10 21.86 -7.85
CA ASP A 120 -2.75 22.41 -9.18
C ASP A 120 -3.40 21.59 -10.32
N LEU A 121 -3.48 20.26 -10.15
CA LEU A 121 -4.14 19.34 -11.10
C LEU A 121 -5.64 19.18 -10.85
N GLN A 122 -6.22 19.85 -9.86
CA GLN A 122 -7.63 19.78 -9.49
C GLN A 122 -8.08 18.35 -9.18
N ILE A 123 -7.29 17.61 -8.37
CA ILE A 123 -7.63 16.26 -7.94
C ILE A 123 -8.93 16.27 -7.12
N ASP A 124 -9.92 15.48 -7.54
CA ASP A 124 -11.23 15.32 -6.86
C ASP A 124 -11.11 14.47 -5.59
N LEU A 125 -10.27 13.43 -5.62
CA LEU A 125 -10.15 12.44 -4.56
C LEU A 125 -8.72 11.88 -4.53
N VAL A 126 -8.16 11.77 -3.34
CA VAL A 126 -6.89 11.05 -3.09
C VAL A 126 -7.23 9.68 -2.51
N VAL A 127 -6.74 8.60 -3.14
CA VAL A 127 -6.90 7.22 -2.68
C VAL A 127 -5.52 6.65 -2.38
N SER A 128 -5.22 6.39 -1.12
CA SER A 128 -3.96 5.75 -0.73
C SER A 128 -4.17 4.24 -0.60
N LEU A 129 -3.33 3.46 -1.27
CA LEU A 129 -3.28 2.01 -1.15
C LEU A 129 -2.24 1.62 -0.11
N GLY A 130 -2.61 0.69 0.76
CA GLY A 130 -1.72 0.09 1.73
C GLY A 130 -1.96 -1.41 1.83
N SER A 131 -1.00 -2.13 2.40
CA SER A 131 -1.16 -3.52 2.78
C SER A 131 -0.48 -3.77 4.12
N LEU A 132 -1.04 -4.66 4.91
CA LEU A 132 -0.56 -4.94 6.26
C LEU A 132 -0.57 -6.45 6.54
N LEU A 133 0.37 -6.90 7.36
CA LEU A 133 0.43 -8.28 7.80
C LEU A 133 -0.69 -8.53 8.81
N ALA A 134 -1.41 -9.63 8.66
CA ALA A 134 -2.57 -9.95 9.49
C ALA A 134 -2.77 -11.46 9.64
N ASP A 135 -3.60 -11.83 10.62
CA ASP A 135 -4.02 -13.20 10.89
C ASP A 135 -5.14 -13.62 9.93
N VAL A 136 -4.77 -13.75 8.65
CA VAL A 136 -5.69 -14.16 7.57
C VAL A 136 -5.12 -15.36 6.83
N PRO A 137 -5.96 -16.31 6.36
CA PRO A 137 -5.47 -17.45 5.61
C PRO A 137 -5.16 -17.05 4.15
N HIS A 138 -4.10 -17.63 3.58
CA HIS A 138 -3.75 -17.43 2.18
C HIS A 138 -4.73 -18.09 1.21
N THR A 139 -5.58 -18.99 1.68
CA THR A 139 -6.55 -19.76 0.89
C THR A 139 -7.89 -19.04 0.70
N ARG A 140 -8.10 -17.90 1.35
CA ARG A 140 -9.31 -17.07 1.21
C ARG A 140 -8.97 -15.74 0.53
N PRO A 141 -9.96 -15.04 -0.06
CA PRO A 141 -9.76 -13.69 -0.58
C PRO A 141 -9.15 -12.76 0.48
N SER A 142 -8.22 -11.91 0.07
CA SER A 142 -7.63 -10.92 0.98
C SER A 142 -8.68 -9.88 1.37
N PRO A 143 -9.03 -9.73 2.67
CA PRO A 143 -9.93 -8.68 3.09
C PRO A 143 -9.34 -7.30 2.81
N VAL A 144 -10.19 -6.36 2.37
CA VAL A 144 -9.81 -4.96 2.17
C VAL A 144 -10.67 -4.07 3.04
N THR A 145 -10.04 -3.39 3.99
CA THR A 145 -10.67 -2.32 4.76
C THR A 145 -10.45 -0.99 4.09
N GLY A 146 -11.46 -0.13 4.14
CA GLY A 146 -11.35 1.24 3.63
C GLY A 146 -11.70 2.24 4.72
N SER A 147 -10.91 3.30 4.87
CA SER A 147 -11.16 4.35 5.84
C SER A 147 -11.10 5.75 5.26
N ALA A 148 -11.85 6.66 5.87
CA ALA A 148 -11.82 8.09 5.59
C ALA A 148 -12.03 8.88 6.88
N THR A 149 -11.68 10.16 6.85
CA THR A 149 -11.86 11.07 7.98
C THR A 149 -13.16 11.88 7.88
N GLU A 150 -13.74 11.96 6.69
CA GLU A 150 -14.97 12.71 6.44
C GLU A 150 -16.17 11.78 6.39
N GLN A 151 -17.20 12.08 7.19
CA GLN A 151 -18.43 11.29 7.27
C GLN A 151 -19.11 11.11 5.88
N ARG A 152 -19.07 12.13 5.03
CA ARG A 152 -19.58 12.06 3.68
C ARG A 152 -18.91 10.96 2.84
N LEU A 153 -17.58 10.87 2.89
CA LEU A 153 -16.82 9.85 2.15
C LEU A 153 -17.06 8.44 2.71
N ILE A 154 -17.22 8.33 4.04
CA ILE A 154 -17.58 7.07 4.69
C ILE A 154 -18.89 6.54 4.14
N GLU A 155 -19.92 7.39 4.06
CA GLU A 155 -21.24 7.02 3.55
C GLU A 155 -21.23 6.78 2.04
N GLU A 156 -20.59 7.67 1.26
CA GLU A 156 -20.55 7.60 -0.20
C GLU A 156 -19.84 6.34 -0.72
N TYR A 157 -18.74 5.95 -0.07
CA TYR A 157 -17.92 4.84 -0.55
C TYR A 157 -18.03 3.57 0.30
N GLY A 158 -18.93 3.52 1.28
CA GLY A 158 -19.12 2.37 2.16
C GLY A 158 -17.84 2.03 2.94
N LEU A 159 -17.19 3.07 3.51
CA LEU A 159 -15.95 2.96 4.26
C LEU A 159 -16.24 2.97 5.76
N GLN A 160 -15.18 2.92 6.56
CA GLN A 160 -15.24 3.03 8.02
C GLN A 160 -14.50 4.29 8.51
N GLY A 161 -14.87 4.80 9.65
CA GLY A 161 -14.05 5.78 10.38
C GLY A 161 -12.84 5.08 10.97
N SER A 162 -11.63 5.56 10.69
CA SER A 162 -10.45 5.05 11.36
C SER A 162 -10.53 5.34 12.86
N ARG A 163 -10.28 4.31 13.68
CA ARG A 163 -10.16 4.43 15.14
C ARG A 163 -8.70 4.29 15.60
N TYR A 164 -7.79 4.28 14.63
CA TYR A 164 -6.37 4.07 14.94
C TYR A 164 -5.75 5.24 15.69
N GLU A 165 -5.13 4.92 16.82
CA GLU A 165 -4.32 5.82 17.61
C GLU A 165 -2.94 5.17 17.84
N GLY A 166 -1.88 5.76 17.26
CA GLY A 166 -0.54 5.20 17.39
C GLY A 166 0.45 5.76 16.37
N PRO A 167 1.66 5.17 16.27
CA PRO A 167 2.64 5.54 15.26
C PRO A 167 2.07 5.37 13.84
N THR A 168 2.31 6.33 12.96
CA THR A 168 1.79 6.31 11.60
C THR A 168 2.91 6.41 10.56
N GLY A 169 2.67 5.89 9.37
CA GLY A 169 3.53 6.04 8.21
C GLY A 169 3.14 7.22 7.33
N ILE A 170 3.80 7.30 6.16
CA ILE A 170 3.60 8.41 5.21
C ILE A 170 2.15 8.53 4.73
N VAL A 171 1.40 7.44 4.65
CA VAL A 171 -0.02 7.44 4.27
C VAL A 171 -0.83 8.26 5.26
N GLY A 172 -0.66 8.06 6.58
CA GLY A 172 -1.37 8.83 7.59
C GLY A 172 -0.99 10.32 7.58
N VAL A 173 0.30 10.65 7.36
CA VAL A 173 0.75 12.04 7.23
C VAL A 173 0.18 12.71 5.98
N LEU A 174 0.08 11.98 4.86
CA LEU A 174 -0.53 12.48 3.63
C LEU A 174 -2.03 12.75 3.82
N HIS A 175 -2.76 11.85 4.50
CA HIS A 175 -4.18 12.07 4.82
C HIS A 175 -4.40 13.30 5.70
N ASP A 176 -3.53 13.53 6.70
CA ASP A 176 -3.58 14.73 7.51
C ASP A 176 -3.32 16.00 6.68
N ALA A 177 -2.33 15.96 5.78
CA ALA A 177 -2.04 17.06 4.88
C ALA A 177 -3.20 17.34 3.90
N CYS A 178 -3.83 16.30 3.32
CA CYS A 178 -5.01 16.43 2.48
C CYS A 178 -6.19 17.09 3.23
N ARG A 179 -6.49 16.61 4.43
CA ARG A 179 -7.54 17.18 5.28
C ARG A 179 -7.30 18.66 5.55
N ASN A 180 -6.06 19.04 5.91
CA ASN A 180 -5.71 20.43 6.20
C ASN A 180 -5.80 21.32 4.96
N ALA A 181 -5.67 20.76 3.77
CA ALA A 181 -5.84 21.45 2.49
C ALA A 181 -7.28 21.40 1.93
N GLY A 182 -8.20 20.71 2.59
CA GLY A 182 -9.58 20.53 2.12
C GLY A 182 -9.70 19.58 0.92
N LEU A 183 -8.72 18.69 0.72
CA LEU A 183 -8.75 17.63 -0.29
C LEU A 183 -9.42 16.38 0.28
N ALA A 184 -10.41 15.85 -0.44
CA ALA A 184 -11.03 14.58 -0.11
C ALA A 184 -9.99 13.45 -0.18
N SER A 185 -9.90 12.63 0.87
CA SER A 185 -8.94 11.53 0.91
C SER A 185 -9.49 10.30 1.61
N VAL A 186 -9.19 9.13 1.03
CA VAL A 186 -9.53 7.80 1.54
C VAL A 186 -8.32 6.88 1.49
N SER A 187 -8.29 5.84 2.33
CA SER A 187 -7.29 4.79 2.26
C SER A 187 -7.93 3.40 2.14
N LEU A 188 -7.31 2.53 1.36
CA LEU A 188 -7.68 1.12 1.20
C LEU A 188 -6.52 0.26 1.66
N TRP A 189 -6.79 -0.70 2.55
CA TRP A 189 -5.78 -1.56 3.16
C TRP A 189 -6.12 -3.02 2.95
N ALA A 190 -5.25 -3.76 2.26
CA ALA A 190 -5.38 -5.20 2.09
C ALA A 190 -4.64 -5.96 3.19
N ALA A 191 -5.26 -7.01 3.72
CA ALA A 191 -4.62 -7.91 4.66
C ALA A 191 -3.74 -8.94 3.93
N VAL A 192 -2.53 -9.17 4.43
CA VAL A 192 -1.58 -10.15 3.92
C VAL A 192 -1.25 -11.13 5.05
N PRO A 193 -1.27 -12.45 4.79
CA PRO A 193 -0.90 -13.42 5.81
C PRO A 193 0.50 -13.17 6.38
N HIS A 194 0.63 -13.02 7.70
CA HIS A 194 1.91 -12.70 8.34
C HIS A 194 2.90 -13.87 8.32
N TYR A 195 2.41 -15.12 8.21
CA TYR A 195 3.23 -16.33 8.14
C TYR A 195 3.84 -16.59 6.77
N VAL A 196 3.49 -15.79 5.75
CA VAL A 196 4.02 -15.91 4.39
C VAL A 196 5.14 -14.92 4.16
N SER A 197 6.35 -15.41 3.94
CA SER A 197 7.52 -14.59 3.60
C SER A 197 7.68 -14.29 2.11
N LEU A 198 6.89 -14.97 1.26
CA LEU A 198 6.94 -14.79 -0.19
C LEU A 198 6.30 -13.43 -0.58
N ALA A 199 7.07 -12.59 -1.23
CA ALA A 199 6.63 -11.30 -1.76
C ALA A 199 7.02 -11.19 -3.25
N PRO A 200 6.25 -10.42 -4.05
CA PRO A 200 5.03 -9.68 -3.69
C PRO A 200 3.79 -10.59 -3.50
N SER A 201 2.75 -10.06 -2.82
CA SER A 201 1.44 -10.72 -2.65
C SER A 201 0.46 -10.32 -3.75
N PRO A 202 0.27 -11.12 -4.79
CA PRO A 202 -0.67 -10.79 -5.87
C PRO A 202 -2.12 -10.85 -5.40
N ARG A 203 -2.42 -11.64 -4.36
CA ARG A 203 -3.77 -11.72 -3.77
C ARG A 203 -4.19 -10.40 -3.13
N ALA A 204 -3.30 -9.76 -2.35
CA ALA A 204 -3.55 -8.45 -1.78
C ALA A 204 -3.67 -7.37 -2.87
N ALA A 205 -2.81 -7.44 -3.89
CA ALA A 205 -2.86 -6.52 -5.02
C ALA A 205 -4.18 -6.62 -5.80
N LEU A 206 -4.63 -7.84 -6.11
CA LEU A 206 -5.91 -8.08 -6.79
C LEU A 206 -7.08 -7.52 -5.98
N ALA A 207 -7.12 -7.78 -4.69
CA ALA A 207 -8.17 -7.28 -3.81
C ALA A 207 -8.21 -5.75 -3.75
N LEU A 208 -7.04 -5.08 -3.68
CA LEU A 208 -6.96 -3.61 -3.75
C LEU A 208 -7.43 -3.07 -5.09
N CYS A 209 -7.02 -3.68 -6.20
CA CYS A 209 -7.44 -3.28 -7.55
C CYS A 209 -8.95 -3.41 -7.73
N GLN A 210 -9.54 -4.52 -7.33
CA GLN A 210 -11.00 -4.75 -7.39
C GLN A 210 -11.77 -3.76 -6.51
N ARG A 211 -11.29 -3.50 -5.29
CA ARG A 211 -11.92 -2.54 -4.38
C ARG A 211 -11.84 -1.11 -4.90
N LEU A 212 -10.69 -0.72 -5.47
CA LEU A 212 -10.52 0.59 -6.11
C LEU A 212 -11.42 0.73 -7.34
N ALA A 213 -11.46 -0.27 -8.22
CA ALA A 213 -12.35 -0.26 -9.39
C ALA A 213 -13.81 -0.10 -8.99
N GLY A 214 -14.27 -0.83 -7.97
CA GLY A 214 -15.62 -0.68 -7.42
C GLY A 214 -15.88 0.71 -6.83
N LEU A 215 -14.89 1.31 -6.13
CA LEU A 215 -14.98 2.67 -5.59
C LEU A 215 -15.11 3.72 -6.71
N LEU A 216 -14.38 3.53 -7.81
CA LEU A 216 -14.39 4.45 -8.95
C LEU A 216 -15.57 4.21 -9.92
N GLY A 217 -16.28 3.08 -9.79
CA GLY A 217 -17.38 2.70 -10.69
C GLY A 217 -16.89 2.26 -12.08
N THR A 218 -15.73 1.62 -12.15
CA THR A 218 -15.15 1.06 -13.38
C THR A 218 -14.94 -0.45 -13.25
N HIS A 219 -14.67 -1.11 -14.36
CA HIS A 219 -14.20 -2.49 -14.39
C HIS A 219 -12.69 -2.53 -14.67
N LEU A 220 -12.03 -3.56 -14.16
CA LEU A 220 -10.61 -3.78 -14.39
C LEU A 220 -10.40 -5.23 -14.89
N GLU A 221 -9.86 -5.38 -16.08
CA GLU A 221 -9.36 -6.68 -16.56
C GLU A 221 -8.11 -7.07 -15.78
N ALA A 222 -8.17 -8.16 -15.04
CA ALA A 222 -7.13 -8.55 -14.09
C ALA A 222 -6.56 -9.96 -14.34
N ASP A 223 -6.75 -10.53 -15.52
CA ASP A 223 -6.37 -11.92 -15.87
C ASP A 223 -4.91 -12.26 -15.52
N GLU A 224 -3.97 -11.34 -15.80
CA GLU A 224 -2.56 -11.53 -15.44
C GLU A 224 -2.35 -11.61 -13.93
N LEU A 225 -3.08 -10.78 -13.18
CA LEU A 225 -2.98 -10.75 -11.73
C LEU A 225 -3.68 -11.96 -11.09
N GLU A 226 -4.78 -12.42 -11.68
CA GLU A 226 -5.50 -13.64 -11.26
C GLU A 226 -4.62 -14.90 -11.48
N GLN A 227 -3.95 -15.01 -12.62
CA GLN A 227 -2.98 -16.09 -12.87
C GLN A 227 -1.80 -16.05 -11.88
N ALA A 228 -1.33 -14.84 -11.53
CA ALA A 228 -0.29 -14.69 -10.51
C ALA A 228 -0.79 -15.10 -9.12
N VAL A 229 -2.06 -14.85 -8.79
CA VAL A 229 -2.71 -15.32 -7.54
C VAL A 229 -2.74 -16.84 -7.47
N ASP A 230 -3.09 -17.53 -8.56
CA ASP A 230 -3.14 -18.98 -8.59
C ASP A 230 -1.76 -19.58 -8.34
N SER A 231 -0.74 -19.12 -9.09
CA SER A 231 0.64 -19.59 -8.95
C SER A 231 1.22 -19.31 -7.57
N TYR A 232 0.93 -18.13 -7.00
CA TYR A 232 1.35 -17.76 -5.65
C TYR A 232 0.68 -18.65 -4.60
N SER A 233 -0.61 -18.93 -4.77
CA SER A 233 -1.38 -19.74 -3.81
C SER A 233 -0.89 -21.18 -3.76
N GLU A 234 -0.54 -21.77 -4.92
CA GLU A 234 0.07 -23.08 -4.99
C GLU A 234 1.39 -23.15 -4.25
N GLN A 235 2.29 -22.18 -4.47
CA GLN A 235 3.60 -22.11 -3.80
C GLN A 235 3.48 -21.96 -2.29
N VAL A 236 2.55 -21.11 -1.82
CA VAL A 236 2.32 -20.90 -0.39
C VAL A 236 1.72 -22.15 0.24
N THR A 237 0.74 -22.78 -0.42
CA THR A 237 0.13 -24.03 0.07
C THR A 237 1.16 -25.15 0.19
N GLU A 238 2.05 -25.31 -0.78
CA GLU A 238 3.14 -26.29 -0.71
C GLU A 238 4.10 -26.01 0.46
N ALA A 239 4.46 -24.74 0.66
CA ALA A 239 5.33 -24.35 1.78
C ALA A 239 4.67 -24.58 3.15
N VAL A 240 3.38 -24.27 3.29
CA VAL A 240 2.60 -24.51 4.51
C VAL A 240 2.47 -26.01 4.79
N ALA A 241 2.22 -26.84 3.77
CA ALA A 241 2.11 -28.30 3.94
C ALA A 241 3.42 -28.97 4.40
N ALA A 242 4.56 -28.31 4.20
CA ALA A 242 5.86 -28.81 4.68
C ALA A 242 6.09 -28.64 6.20
N ASP A 243 5.28 -27.81 6.87
CA ASP A 243 5.36 -27.55 8.31
C ASP A 243 4.01 -27.81 8.99
N PRO A 244 3.88 -28.92 9.78
CA PRO A 244 2.61 -29.28 10.44
C PRO A 244 2.05 -28.23 11.40
N ASP A 245 2.92 -27.47 12.07
CA ASP A 245 2.50 -26.43 13.02
C ASP A 245 1.87 -25.24 12.26
N THR A 246 2.50 -24.82 11.19
CA THR A 246 1.96 -23.79 10.29
C THR A 246 0.67 -24.25 9.62
N GLN A 247 0.58 -25.52 9.20
CA GLN A 247 -0.64 -26.07 8.63
C GLN A 247 -1.81 -26.01 9.62
N ALA A 248 -1.61 -26.48 10.85
CA ALA A 248 -2.65 -26.44 11.89
C ALA A 248 -3.10 -25.00 12.22
N TYR A 249 -2.17 -24.07 12.18
CA TYR A 249 -2.47 -22.65 12.37
C TYR A 249 -3.34 -22.10 11.21
N VAL A 250 -2.99 -22.41 9.96
CA VAL A 250 -3.77 -21.99 8.79
C VAL A 250 -5.20 -22.55 8.83
N GLU A 251 -5.39 -23.83 9.22
CA GLU A 251 -6.70 -24.44 9.39
C GLU A 251 -7.57 -23.67 10.43
N GLN A 252 -6.97 -23.17 11.51
CA GLN A 252 -7.68 -22.33 12.49
C GLN A 252 -8.06 -20.96 11.89
N LEU A 253 -7.18 -20.35 11.08
CA LEU A 253 -7.48 -19.09 10.40
C LEU A 253 -8.61 -19.25 9.38
N GLU A 254 -8.63 -20.37 8.66
CA GLU A 254 -9.71 -20.70 7.71
C GLU A 254 -11.06 -20.83 8.40
N GLN A 255 -11.12 -21.58 9.49
CA GLN A 255 -12.35 -21.72 10.28
C GLN A 255 -12.87 -20.37 10.76
N ARG A 256 -11.98 -19.52 11.30
CA ARG A 256 -12.34 -18.17 11.74
C ARG A 256 -12.84 -17.31 10.58
N ALA A 257 -12.18 -17.36 9.42
CA ALA A 257 -12.59 -16.60 8.25
C ALA A 257 -13.97 -17.05 7.72
N ASP A 258 -14.23 -18.36 7.72
CA ASP A 258 -15.50 -18.93 7.26
C ASP A 258 -16.66 -18.63 8.25
N GLU A 259 -16.40 -18.57 9.56
CA GLU A 259 -17.37 -18.18 10.59
C GLU A 259 -17.77 -16.71 10.52
N LEU A 260 -16.80 -15.81 10.22
CA LEU A 260 -17.04 -14.37 10.15
C LEU A 260 -17.67 -13.94 8.82
N GLY A 261 -17.57 -14.78 7.78
CA GLY A 261 -18.13 -14.51 6.46
C GLY A 261 -17.49 -13.30 5.74
N PRO A 262 -18.15 -12.75 4.69
CA PRO A 262 -17.60 -11.64 3.88
C PRO A 262 -17.36 -10.32 4.64
N GLN A 263 -17.89 -10.21 5.85
CA GLN A 263 -17.68 -9.06 6.75
C GLN A 263 -16.50 -9.29 7.70
N PHE A 264 -15.48 -10.02 7.26
CA PHE A 264 -14.24 -10.19 8.01
C PHE A 264 -13.67 -8.79 8.30
N ASP A 265 -13.96 -8.28 9.49
CA ASP A 265 -13.36 -7.05 9.99
C ASP A 265 -11.91 -7.43 10.36
N VAL A 266 -10.99 -7.12 9.46
CA VAL A 266 -9.57 -7.28 9.74
C VAL A 266 -9.33 -6.49 11.02
N PRO A 267 -8.75 -7.12 12.07
CA PRO A 267 -8.37 -6.38 13.27
C PRO A 267 -7.67 -5.12 12.81
N SER A 268 -8.17 -3.98 13.24
CA SER A 268 -7.63 -2.68 12.79
C SER A 268 -6.12 -2.70 13.00
N GLY A 269 -5.37 -1.94 12.22
CA GLY A 269 -3.92 -1.78 12.44
C GLY A 269 -3.57 -1.51 13.92
N ASP A 270 -4.55 -1.08 14.71
CA ASP A 270 -4.56 -0.90 16.16
C ASP A 270 -4.35 -2.20 16.93
N THR A 271 -5.06 -3.24 16.56
CA THR A 271 -4.97 -4.54 17.23
C THR A 271 -3.59 -5.15 16.95
N ILE A 272 -3.09 -4.98 15.72
CA ILE A 272 -1.77 -5.48 15.31
C ILE A 272 -0.65 -4.67 15.97
N ALA A 273 -0.75 -3.35 16.00
CA ALA A 273 0.23 -2.50 16.70
C ALA A 273 0.21 -2.74 18.21
N ALA A 274 -0.96 -2.96 18.82
CA ALA A 274 -1.10 -3.31 20.22
C ALA A 274 -0.54 -4.71 20.52
N GLU A 275 -0.78 -5.70 19.67
CA GLU A 275 -0.22 -7.05 19.80
C GLU A 275 1.29 -7.05 19.58
N LEU A 276 1.80 -6.34 18.59
CA LEU A 276 3.24 -6.20 18.38
C LEU A 276 3.90 -5.48 19.56
N THR A 277 3.28 -4.42 20.09
CA THR A 277 3.78 -3.71 21.27
C THR A 277 3.76 -4.60 22.51
N ARG A 278 2.73 -5.44 22.67
CA ARG A 278 2.65 -6.42 23.76
C ARG A 278 3.74 -7.49 23.60
N TYR A 279 3.89 -8.06 22.40
CA TYR A 279 4.93 -9.05 22.08
C TYR A 279 6.34 -8.52 22.31
N LEU A 280 6.62 -7.27 21.93
CA LEU A 280 7.93 -6.64 22.16
C LEU A 280 8.19 -6.42 23.65
N ARG A 281 7.19 -6.02 24.45
CA ARG A 281 7.31 -5.91 25.91
C ARG A 281 7.54 -7.25 26.58
N GLU A 282 6.80 -8.29 26.20
CA GLU A 282 6.96 -9.64 26.73
C GLU A 282 8.38 -10.17 26.44
N ARG A 283 8.94 -9.88 25.25
CA ARG A 283 10.35 -10.23 24.93
C ARG A 283 11.38 -9.40 25.67
N GLU A 284 11.12 -8.15 25.96
CA GLU A 284 12.00 -7.30 26.78
C GLU A 284 11.99 -7.78 28.25
N GLU A 285 10.83 -8.17 28.78
CA GLU A 285 10.69 -8.73 30.13
C GLU A 285 11.35 -10.13 30.27
N GLU A 286 11.27 -10.98 29.25
CA GLU A 286 11.96 -12.28 29.20
C GLU A 286 13.48 -12.15 29.00
N GLY A 287 13.94 -11.08 28.32
CA GLY A 287 15.36 -10.81 28.08
C GLY A 287 16.11 -10.27 29.30
N ASP A 288 15.44 -9.65 30.26
CA ASP A 288 16.04 -9.08 31.47
C ASP A 288 16.19 -10.09 32.63
N GLY A 289 15.76 -11.33 32.38
CA GLY A 289 15.81 -12.45 33.35
C GLY A 289 17.10 -13.27 33.37
N HIS A 290 18.26 -12.71 32.95
CA HIS A 290 19.54 -13.42 33.15
C HIS A 290 20.04 -13.15 34.58
N PRO A 291 20.10 -14.15 35.47
CA PRO A 291 20.69 -13.97 36.78
C PRO A 291 22.19 -13.78 36.63
N GLU A 292 22.71 -12.66 37.11
CA GLU A 292 24.11 -12.54 37.42
C GLU A 292 24.46 -13.68 38.38
N GLY A 293 25.18 -14.65 37.87
CA GLY A 293 25.77 -15.72 38.66
C GLY A 293 27.08 -15.26 39.34
N PRO A 294 27.45 -15.88 40.48
CA PRO A 294 28.43 -15.37 41.44
C PRO A 294 29.87 -15.32 40.94
#